data_541c5f4669ad670493da3ca37cdcb0c7
#
_entry.id   541c5f4669ad670493da3ca37cdcb0c7
#
_cell.length_a   1.000
_cell.length_b   1.000
_cell.length_c   1.000
_cell.angle_alpha   90.00
_cell.angle_beta   90.00
_cell.angle_gamma   90.00
#
_symmetry.space_group_name_H-M   'P 1'
#
loop_
_entity.id
_entity.type
_entity.pdbx_description
1 polymer ?
#
loop_
_entity_poly.entity_id
_entity_poly.type
_entity_poly.pdbx_seq_one_letter_code
_entity_poly.pdbx_strand_id
1 'polypeptide(L)'
;MQGEIRLSGGWQGITAANPEHSTWYRDRWKAMQAAGRDIFGEARFIDAMVGRGSRILDAGCGTGRVGGWLAAQGHQVVGVDIDPVLIEAAKQEYPDAEWLVGDLAELATLLAGQESFDAIVCAGNVMAFIVPEDRIRVLQNFAAVTSTGGRVAVGFGAGRGYDFAEFLADAEHAGLYQSLLLSTWDLLPMTPESNFLVAVLAGRFNG
;
A
#
# COMPACT_ATOMS: atom_id res chain seq x y z
N MET A 1 20.16 1.96 23.16
CA MET A 1 19.62 0.64 22.81
C MET A 1 18.13 0.84 22.60
N GLN A 2 17.73 1.12 21.35
CA GLN A 2 16.32 1.11 20.96
C GLN A 2 15.97 -0.36 20.67
N GLY A 3 15.08 -0.92 21.50
CA GLY A 3 14.64 -2.30 21.35
C GLY A 3 13.90 -2.45 20.01
N GLU A 4 14.35 -3.39 19.19
CA GLU A 4 13.59 -3.91 18.06
C GLU A 4 12.27 -4.46 18.60
N ILE A 5 11.19 -3.74 18.37
CA ILE A 5 9.83 -4.28 18.56
C ILE A 5 9.66 -5.29 17.42
N ARG A 6 9.87 -6.58 17.73
CA ARG A 6 9.43 -7.67 16.85
C ARG A 6 7.90 -7.57 16.78
N LEU A 7 7.40 -7.14 15.61
CA LEU A 7 5.97 -7.04 15.31
C LEU A 7 5.39 -8.44 15.06
N SER A 8 5.42 -9.30 16.09
CA SER A 8 4.69 -10.56 16.04
C SER A 8 3.20 -10.27 16.17
N GLY A 9 2.46 -10.36 15.06
CA GLY A 9 1.02 -10.14 15.02
C GLY A 9 0.55 -9.01 14.09
N GLY A 10 1.44 -8.41 13.28
CA GLY A 10 1.07 -7.38 12.31
C GLY A 10 0.43 -6.13 12.96
N TRP A 11 -0.35 -5.41 12.17
CA TRP A 11 -1.06 -4.21 12.64
C TRP A 11 -2.04 -4.51 13.77
N GLN A 12 -2.80 -5.60 13.67
CA GLN A 12 -3.78 -6.02 14.69
C GLN A 12 -3.11 -6.33 16.02
N GLY A 13 -1.91 -6.93 16.02
CA GLY A 13 -1.15 -7.16 17.25
C GLY A 13 -0.72 -5.86 17.94
N ILE A 14 -0.35 -4.84 17.15
CA ILE A 14 0.03 -3.52 17.65
C ILE A 14 -1.18 -2.83 18.28
N THR A 15 -2.31 -2.79 17.59
CA THR A 15 -3.53 -2.11 18.07
C THR A 15 -4.19 -2.84 19.23
N ALA A 16 -4.09 -4.15 19.29
CA ALA A 16 -4.52 -4.93 20.46
C ALA A 16 -3.66 -4.61 21.71
N ALA A 17 -2.35 -4.43 21.54
CA ALA A 17 -1.45 -4.05 22.62
C ALA A 17 -1.56 -2.56 23.01
N ASN A 18 -1.92 -1.69 22.07
CA ASN A 18 -2.10 -0.26 22.27
C ASN A 18 -3.33 0.25 21.48
N PRO A 19 -4.53 0.29 22.07
CA PRO A 19 -5.75 0.74 21.40
C PRO A 19 -5.70 2.20 20.88
N GLU A 20 -4.82 3.04 21.43
CA GLU A 20 -4.66 4.44 20.98
C GLU A 20 -3.75 4.57 19.74
N HIS A 21 -3.13 3.47 19.30
CA HIS A 21 -2.17 3.50 18.20
C HIS A 21 -2.78 4.01 16.88
N SER A 22 -4.00 3.59 16.56
CA SER A 22 -4.72 4.03 15.36
C SER A 22 -5.00 5.54 15.40
N THR A 23 -5.41 6.05 16.55
CA THR A 23 -5.64 7.50 16.75
C THR A 23 -4.33 8.28 16.65
N TRP A 24 -3.26 7.81 17.26
CA TRP A 24 -1.93 8.41 17.15
C TRP A 24 -1.44 8.43 15.69
N TYR A 25 -1.62 7.33 14.96
CA TYR A 25 -1.23 7.24 13.54
C TYR A 25 -1.99 8.25 12.67
N ARG A 26 -3.29 8.36 12.86
CA ARG A 26 -4.15 9.36 12.21
C ARG A 26 -3.66 10.78 12.48
N ASP A 27 -3.44 11.13 13.75
CA ASP A 27 -3.11 12.49 14.15
C ASP A 27 -1.69 12.89 13.71
N ARG A 28 -0.79 11.94 13.57
CA ARG A 28 0.56 12.14 13.03
C ARG A 28 0.53 12.74 11.61
N TRP A 29 -0.29 12.19 10.73
CA TRP A 29 -0.38 12.69 9.35
C TRP A 29 -0.97 14.10 9.31
N LYS A 30 -2.01 14.37 10.09
CA LYS A 30 -2.58 15.71 10.23
C LYS A 30 -1.56 16.73 10.73
N ALA A 31 -0.76 16.37 11.71
CA ALA A 31 0.30 17.23 12.23
C ALA A 31 1.38 17.50 11.18
N MET A 32 1.79 16.51 10.39
CA MET A 32 2.76 16.68 9.31
C MET A 32 2.24 17.62 8.23
N GLN A 33 0.99 17.48 7.82
CA GLN A 33 0.35 18.34 6.84
C GLN A 33 0.20 19.78 7.37
N ALA A 34 -0.25 19.96 8.62
CA ALA A 34 -0.36 21.26 9.27
C ALA A 34 1.01 21.96 9.41
N ALA A 35 2.10 21.20 9.52
CA ALA A 35 3.49 21.71 9.51
C ALA A 35 4.00 22.04 8.10
N GLY A 36 3.15 21.99 7.06
CA GLY A 36 3.51 22.29 5.67
C GLY A 36 4.39 21.24 5.00
N ARG A 37 4.48 20.03 5.55
CA ARG A 37 5.25 18.94 4.93
C ARG A 37 4.48 18.38 3.73
N ASP A 38 5.19 18.14 2.65
CA ASP A 38 4.65 17.39 1.51
C ASP A 38 4.47 15.90 1.92
N ILE A 39 3.24 15.45 1.89
CA ILE A 39 2.85 14.09 2.28
C ILE A 39 2.22 13.29 1.13
N PHE A 40 2.31 13.79 -0.11
CA PHE A 40 1.62 13.22 -1.28
C PHE A 40 2.58 12.67 -2.35
N GLY A 41 3.85 12.42 -2.02
CA GLY A 41 4.84 11.90 -2.96
C GLY A 41 4.42 10.58 -3.60
N GLU A 42 3.88 9.65 -2.81
CA GLU A 42 3.37 8.36 -3.28
C GLU A 42 2.20 8.54 -4.26
N ALA A 43 1.27 9.44 -3.93
CA ALA A 43 0.10 9.69 -4.77
C ALA A 43 0.50 10.27 -6.13
N ARG A 44 1.42 11.26 -6.18
CA ARG A 44 1.94 11.81 -7.43
C ARG A 44 2.67 10.78 -8.29
N PHE A 45 3.41 9.87 -7.66
CA PHE A 45 4.06 8.76 -8.35
C PHE A 45 3.02 7.87 -9.05
N ILE A 46 1.95 7.49 -8.37
CA ILE A 46 0.88 6.68 -8.95
C ILE A 46 0.15 7.44 -10.06
N ASP A 47 -0.20 8.71 -9.83
CA ASP A 47 -0.86 9.55 -10.84
C ASP A 47 -0.06 9.65 -12.14
N ALA A 48 1.29 9.72 -12.03
CA ALA A 48 2.18 9.74 -13.20
C ALA A 48 2.27 8.37 -13.90
N MET A 49 1.98 7.27 -13.22
CA MET A 49 2.03 5.92 -13.81
C MET A 49 0.81 5.56 -14.64
N VAL A 50 -0.34 6.20 -14.44
CA VAL A 50 -1.63 5.79 -15.02
C VAL A 50 -2.25 6.86 -15.90
N GLY A 51 -3.20 6.47 -16.75
CA GLY A 51 -4.03 7.41 -17.52
C GLY A 51 -5.02 8.18 -16.63
N ARG A 52 -5.62 9.23 -17.16
CA ARG A 52 -6.68 9.97 -16.46
C ARG A 52 -7.92 9.09 -16.25
N GLY A 53 -8.56 9.21 -15.09
CA GLY A 53 -9.77 8.46 -14.76
C GLY A 53 -9.54 6.97 -14.49
N SER A 54 -8.29 6.55 -14.30
CA SER A 54 -7.95 5.15 -13.98
C SER A 54 -8.57 4.69 -12.67
N ARG A 55 -8.80 3.37 -12.59
CA ARG A 55 -9.26 2.70 -11.37
C ARG A 55 -8.08 2.27 -10.52
N ILE A 56 -8.01 2.74 -9.28
CA ILE A 56 -6.84 2.56 -8.40
C ILE A 56 -7.27 1.94 -7.07
N LEU A 57 -6.50 0.94 -6.62
CA LEU A 57 -6.61 0.38 -5.28
C LEU A 57 -5.52 0.97 -4.38
N ASP A 58 -5.93 1.56 -3.26
CA ASP A 58 -5.05 1.96 -2.15
C ASP A 58 -5.07 0.84 -1.09
N ALA A 59 -4.09 -0.05 -1.15
CA ALA A 59 -4.01 -1.26 -0.34
C ALA A 59 -3.26 -1.02 0.97
N GLY A 60 -3.96 -1.07 2.10
CA GLY A 60 -3.49 -0.60 3.39
C GLY A 60 -3.56 0.92 3.45
N CYS A 61 -4.71 1.49 3.07
CA CYS A 61 -4.90 2.92 2.82
C CYS A 61 -4.79 3.80 4.08
N GLY A 62 -4.86 3.21 5.27
CA GLY A 62 -4.87 3.96 6.53
C GLY A 62 -5.98 5.01 6.54
N THR A 63 -5.61 6.27 6.75
CA THR A 63 -6.54 7.41 6.76
C THR A 63 -6.91 7.92 5.36
N GLY A 64 -6.60 7.19 4.29
CA GLY A 64 -6.97 7.55 2.93
C GLY A 64 -6.12 8.65 2.28
N ARG A 65 -4.97 9.00 2.85
CA ARG A 65 -4.11 10.09 2.38
C ARG A 65 -3.72 9.98 0.90
N VAL A 66 -3.28 8.80 0.48
CA VAL A 66 -2.85 8.54 -0.90
C VAL A 66 -4.06 8.46 -1.82
N GLY A 67 -5.01 7.59 -1.51
CA GLY A 67 -6.22 7.39 -2.31
C GLY A 67 -7.08 8.64 -2.42
N GLY A 68 -7.26 9.39 -1.33
CA GLY A 68 -8.02 10.64 -1.34
C GLY A 68 -7.42 11.71 -2.25
N TRP A 69 -6.09 11.85 -2.25
CA TRP A 69 -5.42 12.75 -3.20
C TRP A 69 -5.64 12.29 -4.66
N LEU A 70 -5.54 10.99 -4.93
CA LEU A 70 -5.79 10.42 -6.25
C LEU A 70 -7.24 10.62 -6.71
N ALA A 71 -8.22 10.43 -5.82
CA ALA A 71 -9.62 10.71 -6.12
C ALA A 71 -9.83 12.19 -6.49
N ALA A 72 -9.18 13.11 -5.80
CA ALA A 72 -9.20 14.54 -6.12
C ALA A 72 -8.56 14.87 -7.48
N GLN A 73 -7.71 13.99 -8.03
CA GLN A 73 -7.20 14.11 -9.41
C GLN A 73 -8.13 13.48 -10.47
N GLY A 74 -9.30 12.96 -10.07
CA GLY A 74 -10.31 12.38 -10.95
C GLY A 74 -10.16 10.89 -11.21
N HIS A 75 -9.38 10.16 -10.39
CA HIS A 75 -9.32 8.70 -10.44
C HIS A 75 -10.46 8.05 -9.67
N GLN A 76 -10.84 6.83 -10.07
CA GLN A 76 -11.77 5.99 -9.34
C GLN A 76 -11.00 5.19 -8.29
N VAL A 77 -11.17 5.54 -7.02
CA VAL A 77 -10.34 4.97 -5.94
C VAL A 77 -11.16 4.09 -5.01
N VAL A 78 -10.64 2.89 -4.75
CA VAL A 78 -11.07 2.02 -3.66
C VAL A 78 -9.91 1.90 -2.68
N GLY A 79 -10.13 2.21 -1.41
CA GLY A 79 -9.15 2.01 -0.34
C GLY A 79 -9.58 0.87 0.58
N VAL A 80 -8.64 0.01 0.94
CA VAL A 80 -8.85 -1.12 1.86
C VAL A 80 -7.84 -1.03 3.00
N ASP A 81 -8.33 -1.11 4.23
CA ASP A 81 -7.49 -1.21 5.43
C ASP A 81 -8.15 -2.12 6.47
N ILE A 82 -7.34 -2.80 7.25
CA ILE A 82 -7.83 -3.70 8.29
C ILE A 82 -8.36 -2.95 9.53
N ASP A 83 -8.00 -1.67 9.67
CA ASP A 83 -8.32 -0.85 10.84
C ASP A 83 -9.59 -0.02 10.61
N PRO A 84 -10.71 -0.34 11.29
CA PRO A 84 -11.96 0.40 11.13
C PRO A 84 -11.88 1.86 11.60
N VAL A 85 -10.98 2.18 12.54
CA VAL A 85 -10.79 3.57 13.03
C VAL A 85 -10.16 4.42 11.94
N LEU A 86 -9.19 3.87 11.19
CA LEU A 86 -8.54 4.56 10.09
C LEU A 86 -9.50 4.72 8.89
N ILE A 87 -10.27 3.69 8.58
CA ILE A 87 -11.29 3.74 7.51
C ILE A 87 -12.38 4.76 7.81
N GLU A 88 -12.84 4.86 9.06
CA GLU A 88 -13.81 5.90 9.42
C GLU A 88 -13.24 7.31 9.22
N ALA A 89 -11.97 7.52 9.56
CA ALA A 89 -11.29 8.78 9.30
C ALA A 89 -11.15 9.06 7.80
N ALA A 90 -10.84 8.04 6.98
CA ALA A 90 -10.75 8.17 5.53
C ALA A 90 -12.09 8.59 4.90
N LYS A 91 -13.20 7.97 5.32
CA LYS A 91 -14.56 8.33 4.87
C LYS A 91 -14.93 9.78 5.17
N GLN A 92 -14.53 10.26 6.35
CA GLN A 92 -14.81 11.64 6.77
C GLN A 92 -13.96 12.67 6.01
N GLU A 93 -12.69 12.34 5.74
CA GLU A 93 -11.74 13.29 5.15
C GLU A 93 -11.77 13.28 3.61
N TYR A 94 -12.07 12.11 3.00
CA TYR A 94 -12.05 11.91 1.55
C TYR A 94 -13.33 11.20 1.06
N PRO A 95 -14.49 11.86 1.08
CA PRO A 95 -15.79 11.23 0.77
C PRO A 95 -15.96 10.83 -0.71
N ASP A 96 -15.08 11.31 -1.60
CA ASP A 96 -15.16 11.06 -3.05
C ASP A 96 -14.54 9.69 -3.46
N ALA A 97 -14.01 8.91 -2.51
CA ALA A 97 -13.48 7.58 -2.74
C ALA A 97 -14.25 6.51 -1.95
N GLU A 98 -14.15 5.26 -2.37
CA GLU A 98 -14.72 4.12 -1.66
C GLU A 98 -13.72 3.60 -0.62
N TRP A 99 -14.17 3.43 0.64
CA TRP A 99 -13.32 2.97 1.75
C TRP A 99 -13.93 1.74 2.42
N LEU A 100 -13.17 0.65 2.44
CA LEU A 100 -13.60 -0.66 2.93
C LEU A 100 -12.72 -1.12 4.08
N VAL A 101 -13.35 -1.63 5.14
CA VAL A 101 -12.63 -2.40 6.17
C VAL A 101 -12.43 -3.81 5.65
N GLY A 102 -11.18 -4.27 5.59
CA GLY A 102 -10.87 -5.61 5.10
C GLY A 102 -9.41 -6.00 5.25
N ASP A 103 -9.18 -7.30 5.26
CA ASP A 103 -7.85 -7.90 5.25
C ASP A 103 -7.36 -8.06 3.81
N LEU A 104 -6.14 -7.62 3.52
CA LEU A 104 -5.52 -7.79 2.20
C LEU A 104 -5.30 -9.27 1.84
N ALA A 105 -5.22 -10.15 2.83
CA ALA A 105 -5.19 -11.60 2.60
C ALA A 105 -6.52 -12.16 2.06
N GLU A 106 -7.64 -11.45 2.24
CA GLU A 106 -8.97 -11.80 1.75
C GLU A 106 -9.45 -10.86 0.62
N LEU A 107 -8.55 -10.07 0.06
CA LEU A 107 -8.86 -8.98 -0.89
C LEU A 107 -9.65 -9.46 -2.12
N ALA A 108 -9.29 -10.59 -2.72
CA ALA A 108 -9.99 -11.13 -3.89
C ALA A 108 -11.45 -11.49 -3.59
N THR A 109 -11.73 -11.96 -2.36
CA THR A 109 -13.10 -12.23 -1.91
C THR A 109 -13.85 -10.94 -1.61
N LEU A 110 -13.20 -9.99 -0.94
CA LEU A 110 -13.78 -8.69 -0.59
C LEU A 110 -14.21 -7.91 -1.84
N LEU A 111 -13.42 -7.96 -2.91
CA LEU A 111 -13.64 -7.24 -4.16
C LEU A 111 -14.28 -8.10 -5.26
N ALA A 112 -14.84 -9.28 -4.90
CA ALA A 112 -15.45 -10.18 -5.87
C ALA A 112 -16.59 -9.49 -6.65
N GLY A 113 -16.52 -9.58 -7.99
CA GLY A 113 -17.50 -8.95 -8.89
C GLY A 113 -17.23 -7.47 -9.17
N GLN A 114 -16.21 -6.87 -8.59
CA GLN A 114 -15.74 -5.55 -8.99
C GLN A 114 -14.83 -5.62 -10.22
N GLU A 115 -14.69 -4.49 -10.94
CA GLU A 115 -13.74 -4.36 -12.04
C GLU A 115 -12.30 -4.35 -11.50
N SER A 116 -11.37 -4.85 -12.33
CA SER A 116 -9.93 -4.87 -12.02
C SER A 116 -9.35 -3.46 -11.97
N PHE A 117 -8.19 -3.32 -11.32
CA PHE A 117 -7.51 -2.05 -11.10
C PHE A 117 -6.37 -1.81 -12.08
N ASP A 118 -6.26 -0.60 -12.60
CA ASP A 118 -5.15 -0.16 -13.47
C ASP A 118 -3.86 0.05 -12.69
N ALA A 119 -3.99 0.40 -11.40
CA ALA A 119 -2.88 0.43 -10.47
C ALA A 119 -3.31 0.01 -9.06
N ILE A 120 -2.36 -0.61 -8.37
CA ILE A 120 -2.44 -0.85 -6.92
C ILE A 120 -1.28 -0.08 -6.27
N VAL A 121 -1.55 0.67 -5.23
CA VAL A 121 -0.53 1.24 -4.36
C VAL A 121 -0.60 0.58 -2.98
N CYS A 122 0.55 0.12 -2.50
CA CYS A 122 0.72 -0.44 -1.15
C CYS A 122 1.89 0.30 -0.48
N ALA A 123 1.60 1.44 0.13
CA ALA A 123 2.58 2.36 0.70
C ALA A 123 2.58 2.32 2.24
N GLY A 124 3.44 3.11 2.89
CA GLY A 124 3.43 3.26 4.34
C GLY A 124 3.94 2.05 5.13
N ASN A 125 4.76 1.20 4.52
CA ASN A 125 5.29 -0.06 5.10
C ASN A 125 4.24 -1.16 5.31
N VAL A 126 3.11 -1.14 4.66
CA VAL A 126 2.02 -2.11 4.85
C VAL A 126 2.52 -3.55 4.73
N MET A 127 3.33 -3.87 3.70
CA MET A 127 3.87 -5.22 3.52
C MET A 127 4.73 -5.71 4.70
N ALA A 128 5.38 -4.80 5.43
CA ALA A 128 6.13 -5.15 6.64
C ALA A 128 5.23 -5.47 7.85
N PHE A 129 3.94 -5.10 7.81
CA PHE A 129 2.95 -5.46 8.82
C PHE A 129 2.21 -6.76 8.50
N ILE A 130 2.32 -7.27 7.27
CA ILE A 130 1.71 -8.56 6.90
C ILE A 130 2.50 -9.69 7.57
N VAL A 131 1.78 -10.57 8.27
CA VAL A 131 2.39 -11.75 8.89
C VAL A 131 2.99 -12.66 7.82
N PRO A 132 4.13 -13.33 8.08
CA PRO A 132 4.87 -14.09 7.06
C PRO A 132 4.02 -15.08 6.27
N GLU A 133 3.11 -15.77 6.95
CA GLU A 133 2.22 -16.79 6.38
C GLU A 133 1.21 -16.24 5.35
N ASP A 134 0.91 -14.94 5.39
CA ASP A 134 -0.06 -14.30 4.48
C ASP A 134 0.59 -13.50 3.34
N ARG A 135 1.91 -13.27 3.36
CA ARG A 135 2.64 -12.42 2.40
C ARG A 135 2.40 -12.83 0.94
N ILE A 136 2.60 -14.10 0.63
CA ILE A 136 2.38 -14.63 -0.73
C ILE A 136 0.91 -14.50 -1.13
N ARG A 137 -0.03 -14.79 -0.23
CA ARG A 137 -1.46 -14.68 -0.49
C ARG A 137 -1.88 -13.24 -0.79
N VAL A 138 -1.36 -12.27 -0.05
CA VAL A 138 -1.59 -10.84 -0.34
C VAL A 138 -1.08 -10.47 -1.73
N LEU A 139 0.12 -10.90 -2.11
CA LEU A 139 0.69 -10.65 -3.44
C LEU A 139 -0.10 -11.35 -4.56
N GLN A 140 -0.58 -12.58 -4.33
CA GLN A 140 -1.49 -13.29 -5.25
C GLN A 140 -2.82 -12.55 -5.42
N ASN A 141 -3.37 -12.00 -4.34
CA ASN A 141 -4.57 -11.18 -4.41
C ASN A 141 -4.33 -9.90 -5.22
N PHE A 142 -3.19 -9.23 -5.05
CA PHE A 142 -2.83 -8.09 -5.90
C PHE A 142 -2.76 -8.49 -7.37
N ALA A 143 -2.11 -9.61 -7.70
CA ALA A 143 -2.06 -10.11 -9.08
C ALA A 143 -3.46 -10.40 -9.64
N ALA A 144 -4.35 -10.99 -8.84
CA ALA A 144 -5.70 -11.38 -9.26
C ALA A 144 -6.62 -10.20 -9.54
N VAL A 145 -6.46 -9.06 -8.82
CA VAL A 145 -7.33 -7.89 -8.99
C VAL A 145 -6.71 -6.80 -9.88
N THR A 146 -5.47 -6.98 -10.36
CA THR A 146 -4.82 -6.07 -11.30
C THR A 146 -5.29 -6.34 -12.73
N SER A 147 -5.63 -5.30 -13.49
CA SER A 147 -6.03 -5.40 -14.89
C SER A 147 -4.85 -5.81 -15.79
N THR A 148 -5.16 -6.31 -16.99
CA THR A 148 -4.13 -6.57 -18.01
C THR A 148 -3.38 -5.28 -18.34
N GLY A 149 -2.04 -5.28 -18.13
CA GLY A 149 -1.21 -4.08 -18.26
C GLY A 149 -1.19 -3.15 -17.05
N GLY A 150 -2.00 -3.45 -16.02
CA GLY A 150 -1.96 -2.77 -14.74
C GLY A 150 -0.68 -3.02 -13.96
N ARG A 151 -0.41 -2.19 -12.96
CA ARG A 151 0.83 -2.23 -12.19
C ARG A 151 0.56 -2.15 -10.68
N VAL A 152 1.43 -2.79 -9.91
CA VAL A 152 1.41 -2.78 -8.45
C VAL A 152 2.66 -2.05 -7.95
N ALA A 153 2.50 -0.95 -7.22
CA ALA A 153 3.58 -0.21 -6.60
C ALA A 153 3.59 -0.47 -5.09
N VAL A 154 4.66 -1.05 -4.60
CA VAL A 154 4.83 -1.40 -3.17
C VAL A 154 6.01 -0.64 -2.60
N GLY A 155 5.85 0.01 -1.42
CA GLY A 155 6.94 0.73 -0.77
C GLY A 155 7.08 0.43 0.72
N PHE A 156 8.29 -0.01 1.14
CA PHE A 156 8.59 -0.26 2.55
C PHE A 156 10.09 -0.15 2.85
N GLY A 157 10.42 0.11 4.13
CA GLY A 157 11.79 0.25 4.61
C GLY A 157 12.43 -1.06 5.00
N ALA A 158 13.76 -1.12 4.89
CA ALA A 158 14.60 -2.22 5.37
C ALA A 158 14.50 -2.43 6.89
N GLY A 159 14.87 -3.62 7.38
CA GLY A 159 14.95 -3.92 8.81
C GLY A 159 13.61 -4.03 9.51
N ARG A 160 12.52 -4.28 8.77
CA ARG A 160 11.15 -4.38 9.31
C ARG A 160 10.59 -5.80 9.30
N GLY A 161 11.46 -6.82 9.22
CA GLY A 161 11.03 -8.23 9.27
C GLY A 161 10.58 -8.79 7.92
N TYR A 162 10.76 -8.06 6.84
CA TYR A 162 10.61 -8.52 5.46
C TYR A 162 11.81 -8.00 4.66
N ASP A 163 12.65 -8.91 4.18
CA ASP A 163 13.80 -8.57 3.36
C ASP A 163 13.39 -8.22 1.94
N PHE A 164 14.09 -7.29 1.27
CA PHE A 164 13.74 -6.87 -0.09
C PHE A 164 13.89 -8.01 -1.10
N ALA A 165 14.91 -8.85 -0.96
CA ALA A 165 15.12 -9.99 -1.86
C ALA A 165 14.05 -11.07 -1.63
N GLU A 166 13.68 -11.34 -0.39
CA GLU A 166 12.55 -12.22 -0.04
C GLU A 166 11.24 -11.71 -0.65
N PHE A 167 10.93 -10.42 -0.47
CA PHE A 167 9.74 -9.81 -1.05
C PHE A 167 9.68 -9.94 -2.58
N LEU A 168 10.80 -9.70 -3.28
CA LEU A 168 10.85 -9.82 -4.75
C LEU A 168 10.66 -11.26 -5.22
N ALA A 169 11.22 -12.24 -4.49
CA ALA A 169 11.03 -13.66 -4.77
C ALA A 169 9.56 -14.09 -4.54
N ASP A 170 8.94 -13.63 -3.44
CA ASP A 170 7.53 -13.88 -3.14
C ASP A 170 6.60 -13.24 -4.19
N ALA A 171 6.93 -12.03 -4.67
CA ALA A 171 6.19 -11.36 -5.72
C ALA A 171 6.25 -12.15 -7.04
N GLU A 172 7.43 -12.63 -7.43
CA GLU A 172 7.59 -13.49 -8.61
C GLU A 172 6.80 -14.79 -8.46
N HIS A 173 6.85 -15.42 -7.29
CA HIS A 173 6.06 -16.62 -6.99
C HIS A 173 4.54 -16.34 -7.08
N ALA A 174 4.11 -15.16 -6.72
CA ALA A 174 2.71 -14.71 -6.84
C ALA A 174 2.31 -14.31 -8.28
N GLY A 175 3.24 -14.34 -9.25
CA GLY A 175 2.98 -13.96 -10.65
C GLY A 175 3.15 -12.46 -10.94
N LEU A 176 3.77 -11.71 -10.04
CA LEU A 176 4.11 -10.30 -10.19
C LEU A 176 5.61 -10.14 -10.47
N TYR A 177 5.96 -9.59 -11.61
CA TYR A 177 7.33 -9.44 -12.06
C TYR A 177 7.82 -8.02 -11.92
N GLN A 178 9.07 -7.87 -11.53
CA GLN A 178 9.72 -6.58 -11.40
C GLN A 178 9.75 -5.82 -12.73
N SER A 179 9.21 -4.60 -12.73
CA SER A 179 9.32 -3.64 -13.84
C SER A 179 10.33 -2.53 -13.52
N LEU A 180 10.35 -2.04 -12.27
CA LEU A 180 11.23 -0.96 -11.84
C LEU A 180 11.50 -1.07 -10.33
N LEU A 181 12.74 -0.79 -9.90
CA LEU A 181 13.11 -0.65 -8.49
C LEU A 181 13.69 0.74 -8.22
N LEU A 182 13.16 1.38 -7.21
CA LEU A 182 13.60 2.70 -6.73
C LEU A 182 13.85 2.65 -5.23
N SER A 183 14.63 3.59 -4.72
CA SER A 183 14.89 3.75 -3.28
C SER A 183 13.96 4.78 -2.62
N THR A 184 13.21 5.54 -3.41
CA THR A 184 12.29 6.57 -2.92
C THR A 184 11.11 6.77 -3.88
N TRP A 185 10.03 7.37 -3.38
CA TRP A 185 8.86 7.73 -4.19
C TRP A 185 9.11 8.91 -5.15
N ASP A 186 10.20 9.64 -5.00
CA ASP A 186 10.66 10.71 -5.89
C ASP A 186 11.72 10.25 -6.91
N LEU A 187 11.70 8.96 -7.23
CA LEU A 187 12.40 8.33 -8.36
C LEU A 187 13.91 8.15 -8.21
N LEU A 188 14.48 8.19 -7.02
CA LEU A 188 15.88 7.82 -6.85
C LEU A 188 16.08 6.33 -7.13
N PRO A 189 17.12 5.95 -7.91
CA PRO A 189 17.37 4.55 -8.24
C PRO A 189 17.71 3.73 -6.99
N MET A 190 17.34 2.44 -7.03
CA MET A 190 17.74 1.47 -6.02
C MET A 190 19.24 1.20 -6.12
N THR A 191 19.94 1.20 -4.98
CA THR A 191 21.35 0.81 -4.83
C THR A 191 21.50 -0.23 -3.73
N PRO A 192 22.65 -0.92 -3.61
CA PRO A 192 22.88 -1.87 -2.52
C PRO A 192 22.79 -1.25 -1.11
N GLU A 193 23.01 0.06 -0.98
CA GLU A 193 22.98 0.79 0.28
C GLU A 193 21.58 1.33 0.60
N SER A 194 20.61 1.16 -0.30
CA SER A 194 19.25 1.67 -0.11
C SER A 194 18.58 1.02 1.09
N ASN A 195 18.00 1.83 1.94
CA ASN A 195 17.28 1.39 3.13
C ASN A 195 15.76 1.47 2.99
N PHE A 196 15.28 1.79 1.79
CA PHE A 196 13.86 1.80 1.40
C PHE A 196 13.73 1.26 -0.02
N LEU A 197 12.68 0.51 -0.28
CA LEU A 197 12.32 -0.03 -1.58
C LEU A 197 11.00 0.56 -2.04
N VAL A 198 10.95 1.01 -3.30
CA VAL A 198 9.72 1.16 -4.07
C VAL A 198 9.82 0.22 -5.27
N ALA A 199 9.05 -0.85 -5.25
CA ALA A 199 8.98 -1.81 -6.33
C ALA A 199 7.73 -1.56 -7.17
N VAL A 200 7.90 -1.34 -8.49
CA VAL A 200 6.81 -1.40 -9.45
C VAL A 200 6.82 -2.79 -10.08
N LEU A 201 5.73 -3.49 -9.92
CA LEU A 201 5.50 -4.85 -10.37
C LEU A 201 4.40 -4.87 -11.43
N ALA A 202 4.43 -5.86 -12.32
CA ALA A 202 3.39 -6.11 -13.31
C ALA A 202 3.14 -7.62 -13.44
N GLY A 203 1.94 -8.02 -13.88
CA GLY A 203 1.68 -9.37 -14.31
C GLY A 203 2.53 -9.73 -15.54
N ARG A 204 2.62 -11.03 -15.87
CA ARG A 204 3.29 -11.46 -17.10
C ARG A 204 2.65 -10.78 -18.30
N PHE A 205 3.45 -10.07 -19.09
CA PHE A 205 3.06 -9.70 -20.42
C PHE A 205 3.00 -10.98 -21.26
N ASN A 206 1.80 -11.48 -21.55
CA ASN A 206 1.61 -12.42 -22.63
C ASN A 206 1.68 -11.59 -23.91
N GLY A 207 2.91 -11.49 -24.48
CA GLY A 207 3.17 -10.85 -25.76
C GLY A 207 2.57 -11.64 -26.92
#